data_69645ca185413c3874ffc35de0d51879
#
_entry.id   69645ca185413c3874ffc35de0d51879
#
_cell.length_a   1.000
_cell.length_b   1.000
_cell.length_c   1.000
_cell.angle_alpha   90.00
_cell.angle_beta   90.00
_cell.angle_gamma   90.00
#
_symmetry.space_group_name_H-M   'P 1'
#
loop_
_entity.id
_entity.type
_entity.pdbx_description
1 polymer ?
#
loop_
_entity_poly.entity_id
_entity_poly.type
_entity_poly.pdbx_seq_one_letter_code
_entity_poly.pdbx_strand_id
1 'polypeptide(L)'
;MRAAGKGMRRRHRFSALSRRRRAFFLLIFAVVVVILLVGAYLAGRWYENRGYTDERQQMSENFGKLHTVTYNGQAFLRRPEVSTLLLMGVDQREGVEPTGYRSGGQADFLLLLAIDSANRQVRQLQVDRDAITQVPIVGVLGNVVGTRQMQICLAHAYGGTEKERSEHTVQALANLLGGESAGHSISVRLDAIGKLNSLLGGVTVTVPDDYSHLDPAMTKGAVLTLTDAQAELLVRSRKTIADGSNAERMVRQRAFMSAVIEKIRGSVKENADFAGTLFDILDDISDYTDLQRGEMINEVTQALTYDILPVETLAGEYTIGSDGFVEFHADEDAVAAWVLATLYEPKN
;
A
#
# COMPACT_ATOMS: atom_id res chain seq x y z
N MET A 1 85.22 -45.34 42.26
CA MET A 1 85.22 -43.89 41.85
C MET A 1 84.13 -43.64 40.86
N ARG A 2 83.26 -42.71 41.18
CA ARG A 2 82.26 -42.00 40.38
C ARG A 2 81.30 -42.78 39.45
N ALA A 3 80.06 -42.96 39.91
CA ALA A 3 78.89 -43.27 39.16
C ALA A 3 78.36 -42.01 38.39
N ALA A 4 78.00 -42.17 37.12
CA ALA A 4 77.33 -41.20 36.39
C ALA A 4 75.85 -41.61 36.17
N GLY A 5 74.94 -40.86 36.76
CA GLY A 5 73.51 -41.11 36.65
C GLY A 5 72.91 -40.69 35.27
N LYS A 6 72.13 -41.60 34.69
CA LYS A 6 71.28 -41.31 33.51
C LYS A 6 69.97 -40.74 33.98
N GLY A 7 69.81 -39.43 33.78
CA GLY A 7 68.51 -38.75 33.90
C GLY A 7 67.62 -39.08 32.75
N MET A 8 66.54 -39.78 33.03
CA MET A 8 65.48 -40.11 32.04
C MET A 8 64.51 -38.96 31.90
N ARG A 9 64.57 -38.19 30.80
CA ARG A 9 63.59 -37.17 30.44
C ARG A 9 62.28 -37.81 30.01
N ARG A 10 61.28 -37.81 30.87
CA ARG A 10 59.89 -38.05 30.52
C ARG A 10 59.37 -36.76 29.77
N ARG A 11 59.30 -36.81 28.46
CA ARG A 11 58.64 -35.78 27.68
C ARG A 11 57.15 -36.05 27.62
N HIS A 12 56.40 -35.03 28.01
CA HIS A 12 54.98 -34.92 28.08
C HIS A 12 54.24 -35.36 26.78
N ARG A 13 53.41 -36.39 26.87
CA ARG A 13 52.38 -36.76 25.92
C ARG A 13 51.00 -36.13 26.29
N PHE A 14 50.95 -35.02 27.01
CA PHE A 14 49.71 -34.42 27.54
C PHE A 14 49.07 -33.36 26.61
N SER A 15 49.71 -32.94 25.51
CA SER A 15 49.22 -31.80 24.74
C SER A 15 48.18 -32.10 23.64
N ALA A 16 48.15 -33.32 23.10
CA ALA A 16 47.25 -33.65 21.96
C ALA A 16 45.82 -34.01 22.40
N LEU A 17 45.66 -34.70 23.52
CA LEU A 17 44.32 -35.03 24.07
C LEU A 17 43.61 -33.80 24.63
N SER A 18 44.34 -32.82 25.15
CA SER A 18 43.74 -31.57 25.67
C SER A 18 43.21 -30.68 24.55
N ARG A 19 43.86 -30.62 23.37
CA ARG A 19 43.38 -29.83 22.21
C ARG A 19 42.12 -30.43 21.61
N ARG A 20 42.01 -31.75 21.43
CA ARG A 20 40.81 -32.42 20.93
C ARG A 20 39.61 -32.26 21.87
N ARG A 21 39.81 -32.35 23.19
CA ARG A 21 38.76 -32.08 24.18
C ARG A 21 38.31 -30.63 24.16
N ARG A 22 39.24 -29.66 24.08
CA ARG A 22 38.88 -28.24 23.95
C ARG A 22 38.12 -27.93 22.63
N ALA A 23 38.56 -28.50 21.52
CA ALA A 23 37.85 -28.38 20.25
C ALA A 23 36.43 -28.98 20.30
N PHE A 24 36.27 -30.13 20.96
CA PHE A 24 34.97 -30.75 21.16
C PHE A 24 34.06 -29.95 22.09
N PHE A 25 34.56 -29.35 23.16
CA PHE A 25 33.78 -28.45 24.01
C PHE A 25 33.43 -27.14 23.30
N LEU A 26 34.33 -26.59 22.47
CA LEU A 26 34.04 -25.42 21.65
C LEU A 26 32.96 -25.72 20.60
N LEU A 27 32.98 -26.91 20.00
CA LEU A 27 31.95 -27.32 19.04
C LEU A 27 30.60 -27.48 19.74
N ILE A 28 30.53 -28.14 20.91
CA ILE A 28 29.30 -28.26 21.71
C ILE A 28 28.81 -26.87 22.10
N PHE A 29 29.68 -25.97 22.57
CA PHE A 29 29.32 -24.61 22.93
C PHE A 29 28.75 -23.84 21.72
N ALA A 30 29.39 -23.94 20.55
CA ALA A 30 28.88 -23.32 19.32
C ALA A 30 27.50 -23.85 18.93
N VAL A 31 27.28 -25.18 19.02
CA VAL A 31 25.99 -25.80 18.75
C VAL A 31 24.91 -25.31 19.73
N VAL A 32 25.25 -25.24 21.04
CA VAL A 32 24.32 -24.72 22.06
C VAL A 32 23.98 -23.26 21.79
N VAL A 33 24.95 -22.41 21.43
CA VAL A 33 24.72 -21.01 21.08
C VAL A 33 23.82 -20.91 19.87
N VAL A 34 24.01 -21.70 18.81
CA VAL A 34 23.15 -21.75 17.64
C VAL A 34 21.73 -22.16 18.01
N ILE A 35 21.55 -23.19 18.84
CA ILE A 35 20.23 -23.62 19.31
C ILE A 35 19.55 -22.53 20.13
N LEU A 36 20.28 -21.81 20.97
CA LEU A 36 19.72 -20.69 21.75
C LEU A 36 19.32 -19.50 20.83
N LEU A 37 20.13 -19.20 19.83
CA LEU A 37 19.81 -18.15 18.86
C LEU A 37 18.59 -18.51 18.00
N VAL A 38 18.51 -19.76 17.53
CA VAL A 38 17.34 -20.27 16.79
C VAL A 38 16.11 -20.30 17.70
N GLY A 39 16.24 -20.72 18.95
CA GLY A 39 15.17 -20.71 19.94
C GLY A 39 14.68 -19.30 20.25
N ALA A 40 15.58 -18.34 20.42
CA ALA A 40 15.25 -16.94 20.64
C ALA A 40 14.56 -16.33 19.39
N TYR A 41 15.05 -16.66 18.19
CA TYR A 41 14.42 -16.25 16.93
C TYR A 41 12.99 -16.79 16.79
N LEU A 42 12.80 -18.09 17.02
CA LEU A 42 11.48 -18.72 16.94
C LEU A 42 10.53 -18.23 18.04
N ALA A 43 11.03 -17.98 19.25
CA ALA A 43 10.25 -17.41 20.34
C ALA A 43 9.86 -15.96 20.05
N GLY A 44 10.77 -15.14 19.50
CA GLY A 44 10.50 -13.79 19.06
C GLY A 44 9.42 -13.76 17.97
N ARG A 45 9.56 -14.61 16.95
CA ARG A 45 8.58 -14.75 15.88
C ARG A 45 7.22 -15.24 16.38
N TRP A 46 7.20 -16.17 17.34
CA TRP A 46 5.96 -16.63 17.97
C TRP A 46 5.29 -15.53 18.80
N TYR A 47 6.08 -14.74 19.54
CA TYR A 47 5.57 -13.61 20.32
C TYR A 47 4.99 -12.50 19.42
N GLU A 48 5.69 -12.13 18.34
CA GLU A 48 5.20 -11.17 17.34
C GLU A 48 3.91 -11.68 16.68
N ASN A 49 3.86 -12.95 16.25
CA ASN A 49 2.66 -13.52 15.63
C ASN A 49 1.45 -13.60 16.58
N ARG A 50 1.67 -13.73 17.89
CA ARG A 50 0.58 -13.89 18.85
C ARG A 50 -0.24 -12.59 19.00
N GLY A 51 0.42 -11.46 19.08
CA GLY A 51 -0.27 -10.16 19.10
C GLY A 51 -1.09 -9.93 17.84
N TYR A 52 -0.50 -10.25 16.67
CA TYR A 52 -1.17 -10.10 15.38
C TYR A 52 -2.36 -11.05 15.19
N THR A 53 -2.26 -12.30 15.67
CA THR A 53 -3.39 -13.26 15.59
C THR A 53 -4.56 -12.85 16.49
N ASP A 54 -4.30 -12.31 17.66
CA ASP A 54 -5.37 -11.88 18.57
C ASP A 54 -6.10 -10.64 18.01
N GLU A 55 -5.39 -9.66 17.45
CA GLU A 55 -5.99 -8.50 16.78
C GLU A 55 -6.74 -8.90 15.50
N ARG A 56 -6.18 -9.80 14.70
CA ARG A 56 -6.84 -10.32 13.49
C ARG A 56 -8.07 -11.16 13.80
N GLN A 57 -8.05 -11.95 14.89
CA GLN A 57 -9.24 -12.68 15.35
C GLN A 57 -10.31 -11.74 15.85
N GLN A 58 -9.98 -10.72 16.62
CA GLN A 58 -10.94 -9.70 17.05
C GLN A 58 -11.50 -8.92 15.87
N MET A 59 -10.67 -8.56 14.89
CA MET A 59 -11.15 -7.98 13.63
C MET A 59 -12.02 -8.95 12.83
N SER A 60 -11.60 -10.21 12.63
CA SER A 60 -12.37 -11.23 11.90
C SER A 60 -13.70 -11.54 12.60
N GLU A 61 -13.74 -11.56 13.94
CA GLU A 61 -14.99 -11.71 14.70
C GLU A 61 -15.87 -10.45 14.58
N ASN A 62 -15.28 -9.28 14.51
CA ASN A 62 -15.99 -8.05 14.20
C ASN A 62 -16.47 -8.01 12.75
N PHE A 63 -15.66 -8.44 11.77
CA PHE A 63 -16.07 -8.61 10.36
C PHE A 63 -17.19 -9.64 10.20
N GLY A 64 -17.16 -10.76 10.92
CA GLY A 64 -18.25 -11.77 10.92
C GLY A 64 -19.57 -11.28 11.52
N LYS A 65 -19.55 -10.19 12.31
CA LYS A 65 -20.75 -9.50 12.86
C LYS A 65 -21.19 -8.31 12.00
N LEU A 66 -20.41 -7.89 11.00
CA LEU A 66 -20.55 -6.63 10.27
C LEU A 66 -21.43 -6.68 9.03
N HIS A 67 -22.46 -7.54 9.01
CA HIS A 67 -23.57 -7.32 8.07
C HIS A 67 -24.50 -6.18 8.53
N THR A 68 -24.40 -5.74 9.79
CA THR A 68 -25.24 -4.67 10.34
C THR A 68 -24.41 -3.79 11.27
N VAL A 69 -24.39 -2.50 11.02
CA VAL A 69 -23.80 -1.48 11.88
C VAL A 69 -24.88 -0.56 12.46
N THR A 70 -24.64 0.03 13.62
CA THR A 70 -25.55 1.03 14.20
C THR A 70 -24.84 2.37 14.25
N TYR A 71 -25.45 3.40 13.67
CA TYR A 71 -24.96 4.77 13.70
C TYR A 71 -26.11 5.71 14.12
N ASN A 72 -25.88 6.56 15.10
CA ASN A 72 -26.88 7.47 15.67
C ASN A 72 -28.22 6.80 16.02
N GLY A 73 -28.17 5.55 16.54
CA GLY A 73 -29.35 4.78 16.94
C GLY A 73 -30.11 4.09 15.80
N GLN A 74 -29.70 4.30 14.54
CA GLN A 74 -30.24 3.60 13.38
C GLN A 74 -29.35 2.44 12.96
N ALA A 75 -29.96 1.28 12.66
CA ALA A 75 -29.25 0.13 12.10
C ALA A 75 -29.13 0.26 10.59
N PHE A 76 -27.98 -0.14 10.05
CA PHE A 76 -27.68 -0.19 8.62
C PHE A 76 -27.16 -1.56 8.23
N LEU A 77 -27.55 -2.04 7.07
CA LEU A 77 -27.15 -3.33 6.50
C LEU A 77 -26.11 -3.10 5.39
N ARG A 78 -25.01 -3.86 5.42
CA ARG A 78 -24.00 -3.81 4.36
C ARG A 78 -24.61 -4.28 3.03
N ARG A 79 -24.43 -3.52 1.99
CA ARG A 79 -24.93 -3.82 0.64
C ARG A 79 -23.98 -4.81 -0.04
N PRO A 80 -24.43 -6.08 -0.31
CA PRO A 80 -23.55 -7.11 -0.89
C PRO A 80 -23.21 -6.85 -2.37
N GLU A 81 -24.05 -6.05 -3.07
CA GLU A 81 -23.85 -5.68 -4.47
C GLU A 81 -22.81 -4.59 -4.69
N VAL A 82 -22.24 -4.02 -3.61
CA VAL A 82 -21.17 -3.04 -3.69
C VAL A 82 -19.83 -3.69 -3.42
N SER A 83 -19.02 -3.85 -4.46
CA SER A 83 -17.61 -4.25 -4.35
C SER A 83 -16.71 -3.02 -4.23
N THR A 84 -15.51 -3.20 -3.68
CA THR A 84 -14.56 -2.09 -3.49
C THR A 84 -13.17 -2.47 -3.98
N LEU A 85 -12.51 -1.52 -4.67
CA LEU A 85 -11.16 -1.67 -5.21
C LEU A 85 -10.31 -0.46 -4.82
N LEU A 86 -9.18 -0.70 -4.15
CA LEU A 86 -8.19 0.33 -3.83
C LEU A 86 -7.10 0.39 -4.90
N LEU A 87 -6.99 1.52 -5.58
CA LEU A 87 -5.86 1.85 -6.46
C LEU A 87 -4.82 2.63 -5.67
N MET A 88 -3.58 2.17 -5.70
CA MET A 88 -2.44 2.78 -5.01
C MET A 88 -1.37 3.20 -6.01
N GLY A 89 -0.94 4.46 -5.95
CA GLY A 89 0.25 4.96 -6.65
C GLY A 89 1.40 5.11 -5.66
N VAL A 90 2.47 4.33 -5.86
CA VAL A 90 3.59 4.20 -4.93
C VAL A 90 4.80 4.97 -5.42
N ASP A 91 5.37 5.84 -4.58
CA ASP A 91 6.61 6.58 -4.92
C ASP A 91 7.84 5.67 -4.73
N GLN A 92 7.93 4.70 -5.63
CA GLN A 92 9.08 3.82 -5.78
C GLN A 92 9.56 3.86 -7.22
N ARG A 93 10.87 3.73 -7.45
CA ARG A 93 11.46 3.71 -8.79
C ARG A 93 11.77 2.28 -9.19
N GLU A 94 11.64 1.99 -10.47
CA GLU A 94 12.07 0.71 -11.04
C GLU A 94 13.56 0.45 -10.74
N GLY A 95 13.87 -0.79 -10.35
CA GLY A 95 15.24 -1.22 -10.03
C GLY A 95 15.77 -0.75 -8.65
N VAL A 96 14.95 -0.07 -7.84
CA VAL A 96 15.28 0.29 -6.46
C VAL A 96 14.57 -0.68 -5.52
N GLU A 97 15.28 -1.74 -5.15
CA GLU A 97 14.74 -2.74 -4.21
C GLU A 97 14.79 -2.21 -2.77
N PRO A 98 13.70 -2.40 -1.99
CA PRO A 98 13.72 -2.07 -0.58
C PRO A 98 14.76 -2.87 0.19
N THR A 99 15.53 -2.21 1.04
CA THR A 99 16.63 -2.83 1.81
C THR A 99 16.19 -3.48 3.10
N GLY A 100 14.87 -3.54 3.39
CA GLY A 100 14.32 -4.13 4.60
C GLY A 100 12.82 -3.87 4.75
N TYR A 101 12.24 -4.33 5.85
CA TYR A 101 10.80 -4.30 6.12
C TYR A 101 10.20 -2.89 6.34
N ARG A 102 11.00 -1.82 6.30
CA ARG A 102 10.58 -0.43 6.57
C ARG A 102 11.09 0.56 5.52
N SER A 103 11.44 0.07 4.34
CA SER A 103 12.07 0.84 3.27
C SER A 103 11.31 0.76 1.94
N GLY A 104 10.06 0.33 1.96
CA GLY A 104 9.17 0.38 0.80
C GLY A 104 8.82 1.82 0.42
N GLY A 105 8.29 2.00 -0.79
CA GLY A 105 7.77 3.28 -1.27
C GLY A 105 6.56 3.75 -0.47
N GLN A 106 6.26 5.05 -0.50
CA GLN A 106 5.04 5.60 0.09
C GLN A 106 3.89 5.55 -0.93
N ALA A 107 2.68 5.22 -0.47
CA ALA A 107 1.49 5.31 -1.31
C ALA A 107 1.05 6.77 -1.43
N ASP A 108 1.56 7.47 -2.44
CA ASP A 108 1.34 8.90 -2.69
C ASP A 108 0.01 9.22 -3.37
N PHE A 109 -0.67 8.19 -3.87
CA PHE A 109 -1.99 8.25 -4.45
C PHE A 109 -2.83 7.08 -3.92
N LEU A 110 -4.00 7.37 -3.40
CA LEU A 110 -4.95 6.39 -2.87
C LEU A 110 -6.34 6.73 -3.40
N LEU A 111 -6.92 5.85 -4.22
CA LEU A 111 -8.26 6.01 -4.79
C LEU A 111 -9.07 4.75 -4.51
N LEU A 112 -10.07 4.86 -3.65
CA LEU A 112 -11.03 3.79 -3.40
C LEU A 112 -12.20 3.92 -4.37
N LEU A 113 -12.42 2.88 -5.17
CA LEU A 113 -13.58 2.72 -6.03
C LEU A 113 -14.61 1.84 -5.31
N ALA A 114 -15.84 2.32 -5.22
CA ALA A 114 -16.98 1.52 -4.78
C ALA A 114 -17.90 1.29 -6.00
N ILE A 115 -17.97 0.04 -6.44
CA ILE A 115 -18.65 -0.40 -7.67
C ILE A 115 -20.00 -0.98 -7.26
N ASP A 116 -21.07 -0.24 -7.50
CA ASP A 116 -22.45 -0.59 -7.20
C ASP A 116 -23.09 -1.24 -8.43
N SER A 117 -23.14 -2.56 -8.44
CA SER A 117 -23.70 -3.33 -9.58
C SER A 117 -25.22 -3.21 -9.70
N ALA A 118 -25.94 -2.99 -8.58
CA ALA A 118 -27.40 -2.84 -8.60
C ALA A 118 -27.83 -1.49 -9.18
N ASN A 119 -27.16 -0.39 -8.79
CA ASN A 119 -27.45 0.94 -9.29
C ASN A 119 -26.63 1.31 -10.54
N ARG A 120 -25.71 0.45 -10.97
CA ARG A 120 -24.81 0.66 -12.10
C ARG A 120 -24.03 1.98 -11.96
N GLN A 121 -23.45 2.20 -10.80
CA GLN A 121 -22.70 3.40 -10.46
C GLN A 121 -21.33 3.04 -9.88
N VAL A 122 -20.35 3.90 -10.11
CA VAL A 122 -19.03 3.85 -9.45
C VAL A 122 -18.86 5.14 -8.68
N ARG A 123 -18.75 5.05 -7.35
CA ARG A 123 -18.32 6.15 -6.48
C ARG A 123 -16.81 6.07 -6.28
N GLN A 124 -16.19 7.23 -6.19
CA GLN A 124 -14.74 7.34 -6.09
C GLN A 124 -14.38 8.20 -4.88
N LEU A 125 -13.56 7.66 -3.97
CA LEU A 125 -13.00 8.40 -2.84
C LEU A 125 -11.48 8.49 -3.00
N GLN A 126 -10.97 9.70 -3.26
CA GLN A 126 -9.54 9.95 -3.15
C GLN A 126 -9.20 10.24 -1.68
N VAL A 127 -8.37 9.39 -1.08
CA VAL A 127 -7.91 9.54 0.29
C VAL A 127 -6.65 10.40 0.30
N ASP A 128 -6.61 11.39 1.21
CA ASP A 128 -5.40 12.19 1.39
C ASP A 128 -4.27 11.31 1.94
N ARG A 129 -3.10 11.37 1.31
CA ARG A 129 -1.93 10.59 1.71
C ARG A 129 -1.43 10.94 3.12
N ASP A 130 -1.68 12.17 3.55
CA ASP A 130 -1.29 12.69 4.86
C ASP A 130 -2.36 12.42 5.93
N ALA A 131 -3.43 11.66 5.60
CA ALA A 131 -4.49 11.27 6.53
C ALA A 131 -3.92 10.43 7.69
N ILE A 132 -4.21 10.86 8.92
CA ILE A 132 -3.77 10.18 10.14
C ILE A 132 -4.70 9.01 10.44
N THR A 133 -4.12 7.84 10.54
CA THR A 133 -4.83 6.60 10.87
C THR A 133 -3.93 5.62 11.64
N GLN A 134 -4.49 4.50 12.08
CA GLN A 134 -3.73 3.40 12.67
C GLN A 134 -3.04 2.59 11.57
N VAL A 135 -1.73 2.71 11.46
CA VAL A 135 -0.90 2.03 10.47
C VAL A 135 -0.22 0.81 11.10
N PRO A 136 -0.27 -0.38 10.46
CA PRO A 136 0.44 -1.57 10.93
C PRO A 136 1.95 -1.33 11.04
N ILE A 137 2.55 -1.74 12.15
CA ILE A 137 3.99 -1.62 12.42
C ILE A 137 4.63 -2.98 12.33
N VAL A 138 5.69 -3.07 11.52
CA VAL A 138 6.48 -4.28 11.34
C VAL A 138 7.65 -4.31 12.30
N GLY A 139 7.78 -5.40 13.06
CA GLY A 139 8.90 -5.67 13.97
C GLY A 139 10.18 -6.02 13.22
N VAL A 140 11.26 -6.25 13.98
CA VAL A 140 12.59 -6.57 13.43
C VAL A 140 12.65 -7.92 12.70
N LEU A 141 11.68 -8.79 12.94
CA LEU A 141 11.55 -10.11 12.30
C LEU A 141 10.59 -10.12 11.10
N GLY A 142 10.05 -8.96 10.70
CA GLY A 142 9.18 -8.82 9.54
C GLY A 142 7.70 -9.10 9.81
N ASN A 143 7.29 -9.37 11.05
CA ASN A 143 5.87 -9.57 11.39
C ASN A 143 5.25 -8.26 11.91
N VAL A 144 3.94 -8.09 11.72
CA VAL A 144 3.19 -7.00 12.34
C VAL A 144 3.14 -7.21 13.85
N VAL A 145 3.54 -6.19 14.61
CA VAL A 145 3.63 -6.21 16.08
C VAL A 145 2.62 -5.28 16.75
N GLY A 146 1.84 -4.55 15.99
CA GLY A 146 0.83 -3.61 16.46
C GLY A 146 0.56 -2.52 15.43
N THR A 147 -0.12 -1.46 15.86
CA THR A 147 -0.41 -0.28 15.03
C THR A 147 0.13 1.00 15.67
N ARG A 148 0.30 2.04 14.84
CA ARG A 148 0.67 3.37 15.30
C ARG A 148 -0.07 4.44 14.49
N GLN A 149 -0.49 5.51 15.16
CA GLN A 149 -1.01 6.68 14.46
C GLN A 149 0.07 7.36 13.65
N MET A 150 -0.13 7.44 12.34
CA MET A 150 0.73 8.15 11.38
C MET A 150 0.00 8.34 10.05
N GLN A 151 0.63 9.06 9.11
CA GLN A 151 0.07 9.26 7.77
C GLN A 151 -0.12 7.92 7.06
N ILE A 152 -1.28 7.76 6.40
CA ILE A 152 -1.67 6.52 5.70
C ILE A 152 -0.67 6.12 4.61
N CYS A 153 -0.02 7.08 3.93
CA CYS A 153 0.97 6.80 2.89
C CYS A 153 2.15 5.96 3.38
N LEU A 154 2.47 6.04 4.68
CA LEU A 154 3.58 5.31 5.29
C LEU A 154 3.26 3.81 5.47
N ALA A 155 1.99 3.41 5.39
CA ALA A 155 1.61 2.00 5.51
C ALA A 155 2.31 1.13 4.46
N HIS A 156 2.42 1.62 3.22
CA HIS A 156 3.07 0.91 2.13
C HIS A 156 4.60 0.79 2.29
N ALA A 157 5.22 1.60 3.16
CA ALA A 157 6.64 1.48 3.45
C ALA A 157 6.98 0.25 4.32
N TYR A 158 5.99 -0.37 4.98
CA TYR A 158 6.16 -1.49 5.88
C TYR A 158 5.79 -2.82 5.19
N GLY A 159 6.70 -3.79 5.21
CA GLY A 159 6.53 -5.12 4.65
C GLY A 159 7.75 -5.60 3.86
N GLY A 160 7.93 -6.91 3.76
CA GLY A 160 9.03 -7.55 3.02
C GLY A 160 8.72 -7.78 1.55
N THR A 161 7.44 -7.76 1.18
CA THR A 161 6.95 -8.01 -0.18
C THR A 161 5.93 -6.94 -0.59
N GLU A 162 5.71 -6.75 -1.89
CA GLU A 162 4.68 -5.83 -2.40
C GLU A 162 3.27 -6.23 -1.93
N LYS A 163 3.01 -7.51 -1.81
CA LYS A 163 1.77 -8.05 -1.23
C LYS A 163 1.57 -7.55 0.21
N GLU A 164 2.56 -7.75 1.09
CA GLU A 164 2.48 -7.32 2.49
C GLU A 164 2.31 -5.81 2.61
N ARG A 165 3.02 -5.02 1.80
CA ARG A 165 2.91 -3.55 1.77
C ARG A 165 1.52 -3.09 1.36
N SER A 166 0.97 -3.71 0.30
CA SER A 166 -0.39 -3.45 -0.16
C SER A 166 -1.43 -3.84 0.89
N GLU A 167 -1.30 -5.01 1.52
CA GLU A 167 -2.18 -5.46 2.60
C GLU A 167 -2.13 -4.51 3.81
N HIS A 168 -0.96 -3.99 4.19
CA HIS A 168 -0.83 -3.00 5.26
C HIS A 168 -1.51 -1.68 4.91
N THR A 169 -1.46 -1.26 3.64
CA THR A 169 -2.15 -0.06 3.18
C THR A 169 -3.66 -0.24 3.18
N VAL A 170 -4.15 -1.41 2.73
CA VAL A 170 -5.58 -1.78 2.83
C VAL A 170 -6.05 -1.79 4.28
N GLN A 171 -5.23 -2.33 5.20
CA GLN A 171 -5.55 -2.33 6.63
C GLN A 171 -5.58 -0.90 7.22
N ALA A 172 -4.64 -0.05 6.85
CA ALA A 172 -4.61 1.34 7.28
C ALA A 172 -5.83 2.12 6.75
N LEU A 173 -6.25 1.86 5.50
CA LEU A 173 -7.49 2.40 4.94
C LEU A 173 -8.71 1.91 5.72
N ALA A 174 -8.78 0.62 6.04
CA ALA A 174 -9.88 0.07 6.82
C ALA A 174 -9.97 0.75 8.19
N ASN A 175 -8.83 1.00 8.85
CA ASN A 175 -8.80 1.72 10.12
C ASN A 175 -9.30 3.17 9.98
N LEU A 176 -8.99 3.83 8.87
CA LEU A 176 -9.51 5.18 8.56
C LEU A 176 -11.02 5.18 8.32
N LEU A 177 -11.53 4.14 7.66
CA LEU A 177 -12.94 4.01 7.27
C LEU A 177 -13.81 3.26 8.31
N GLY A 178 -13.41 3.25 9.58
CA GLY A 178 -14.20 2.66 10.67
C GLY A 178 -14.31 1.14 10.62
N GLY A 179 -13.36 0.46 9.96
CA GLY A 179 -13.29 -0.99 9.83
C GLY A 179 -13.65 -1.52 8.42
N GLU A 180 -14.09 -0.63 7.50
CA GLU A 180 -14.45 -1.03 6.14
C GLU A 180 -13.21 -1.23 5.26
N SER A 181 -12.92 -2.47 4.92
CA SER A 181 -11.78 -2.85 4.09
C SER A 181 -12.11 -2.76 2.60
N ALA A 182 -11.13 -2.44 1.78
CA ALA A 182 -11.22 -2.68 0.35
C ALA A 182 -11.28 -4.20 0.08
N GLY A 183 -12.16 -4.61 -0.83
CA GLY A 183 -12.28 -6.00 -1.25
C GLY A 183 -11.09 -6.46 -2.08
N HIS A 184 -10.59 -5.55 -2.93
CA HIS A 184 -9.45 -5.77 -3.80
C HIS A 184 -8.51 -4.57 -3.80
N SER A 185 -7.26 -4.80 -4.23
CA SER A 185 -6.25 -3.75 -4.34
C SER A 185 -5.31 -3.93 -5.54
N ILE A 186 -4.86 -2.80 -6.07
CA ILE A 186 -3.82 -2.72 -7.11
C ILE A 186 -2.81 -1.67 -6.67
N SER A 187 -1.52 -2.01 -6.67
CA SER A 187 -0.44 -1.06 -6.49
C SER A 187 0.35 -0.87 -7.79
N VAL A 188 0.63 0.37 -8.12
CA VAL A 188 1.35 0.80 -9.33
C VAL A 188 2.42 1.79 -8.91
N ARG A 189 3.64 1.63 -9.42
CA ARG A 189 4.69 2.65 -9.22
C ARG A 189 4.34 3.94 -9.95
N LEU A 190 4.67 5.06 -9.34
CA LEU A 190 4.42 6.37 -9.95
C LEU A 190 5.29 6.62 -11.20
N ASP A 191 6.40 5.91 -11.39
CA ASP A 191 7.18 5.96 -12.62
C ASP A 191 6.55 5.17 -13.79
N ALA A 192 5.57 4.30 -13.52
CA ALA A 192 4.76 3.64 -14.55
C ALA A 192 3.71 4.56 -15.20
N ILE A 193 3.52 5.80 -14.71
CA ILE A 193 2.57 6.76 -15.28
C ILE A 193 2.87 7.08 -16.74
N GLY A 194 4.16 7.30 -17.07
CA GLY A 194 4.58 7.51 -18.45
C GLY A 194 4.28 6.29 -19.32
N LYS A 195 4.57 5.10 -18.81
CA LYS A 195 4.28 3.84 -19.51
C LYS A 195 2.78 3.66 -19.75
N LEU A 196 1.94 3.91 -18.75
CA LEU A 196 0.48 3.90 -18.90
C LEU A 196 0.01 4.88 -19.98
N ASN A 197 0.57 6.10 -19.98
CA ASN A 197 0.26 7.10 -21.00
C ASN A 197 0.58 6.60 -22.41
N SER A 198 1.78 6.01 -22.63
CA SER A 198 2.18 5.42 -23.92
C SER A 198 1.28 4.26 -24.32
N LEU A 199 0.97 3.33 -23.41
CA LEU A 199 0.13 2.15 -23.69
C LEU A 199 -1.30 2.54 -24.07
N LEU A 200 -1.81 3.68 -23.59
CA LEU A 200 -3.09 4.26 -23.98
C LEU A 200 -3.01 5.10 -25.26
N GLY A 201 -1.83 5.27 -25.87
CA GLY A 201 -1.63 6.11 -27.06
C GLY A 201 -1.72 7.60 -26.76
N GLY A 202 -1.39 8.02 -25.55
CA GLY A 202 -1.43 9.39 -25.04
C GLY A 202 -2.79 9.77 -24.42
N VAL A 203 -2.73 10.42 -23.29
CA VAL A 203 -3.90 10.91 -22.53
C VAL A 203 -4.05 12.41 -22.76
N THR A 204 -5.25 12.86 -23.15
CA THR A 204 -5.52 14.28 -23.37
C THR A 204 -6.11 14.90 -22.11
N VAL A 205 -5.49 15.98 -21.62
CA VAL A 205 -5.93 16.71 -20.43
C VAL A 205 -6.06 18.20 -20.69
N THR A 206 -6.92 18.86 -19.92
CA THR A 206 -6.82 20.31 -19.72
C THR A 206 -5.87 20.55 -18.55
N VAL A 207 -4.73 21.19 -18.80
CA VAL A 207 -3.69 21.42 -17.79
C VAL A 207 -4.24 22.31 -16.66
N PRO A 208 -4.33 21.83 -15.40
CA PRO A 208 -5.02 22.54 -14.33
C PRO A 208 -4.20 23.71 -13.74
N ASP A 209 -2.88 23.65 -13.84
CA ASP A 209 -1.96 24.63 -13.27
C ASP A 209 -0.91 25.08 -14.30
N ASP A 210 -0.13 26.11 -13.98
CA ASP A 210 0.94 26.59 -14.85
C ASP A 210 2.25 25.84 -14.57
N TYR A 211 2.70 25.08 -15.55
CA TYR A 211 3.99 24.36 -15.58
C TYR A 211 4.98 24.97 -16.57
N SER A 212 4.69 26.16 -17.13
CA SER A 212 5.47 26.75 -18.23
C SER A 212 6.97 26.92 -17.92
N HIS A 213 7.32 27.02 -16.66
CA HIS A 213 8.72 27.08 -16.19
C HIS A 213 9.45 25.73 -16.23
N LEU A 214 8.72 24.61 -16.34
CA LEU A 214 9.25 23.25 -16.47
C LEU A 214 9.08 22.72 -17.89
N ASP A 215 7.91 22.97 -18.51
CA ASP A 215 7.61 22.65 -19.89
C ASP A 215 6.76 23.80 -20.51
N PRO A 216 7.31 24.55 -21.51
CA PRO A 216 6.60 25.71 -22.10
C PRO A 216 5.23 25.40 -22.70
N ALA A 217 4.96 24.16 -23.08
CA ALA A 217 3.65 23.75 -23.62
C ALA A 217 2.58 23.60 -22.53
N MET A 218 2.99 23.34 -21.29
CA MET A 218 2.09 23.03 -20.17
C MET A 218 1.64 24.29 -19.42
N THR A 219 1.01 25.22 -20.12
CA THR A 219 0.39 26.42 -19.51
C THR A 219 -0.99 26.08 -18.95
N LYS A 220 -1.40 26.78 -17.89
CA LYS A 220 -2.75 26.61 -17.30
C LYS A 220 -3.85 26.79 -18.34
N GLY A 221 -4.75 25.79 -18.43
CA GLY A 221 -5.86 25.77 -19.38
C GLY A 221 -5.50 25.24 -20.77
N ALA A 222 -4.24 24.94 -21.07
CA ALA A 222 -3.87 24.30 -22.33
C ALA A 222 -4.49 22.89 -22.41
N VAL A 223 -5.01 22.52 -23.59
CA VAL A 223 -5.50 21.16 -23.87
C VAL A 223 -4.39 20.42 -24.62
N LEU A 224 -3.82 19.40 -23.99
CA LEU A 224 -2.67 18.68 -24.51
C LEU A 224 -2.91 17.18 -24.49
N THR A 225 -2.52 16.48 -25.55
CA THR A 225 -2.23 15.04 -25.47
C THR A 225 -0.82 14.90 -24.91
N LEU A 226 -0.72 14.39 -23.72
CA LEU A 226 0.52 14.36 -22.96
C LEU A 226 1.55 13.41 -23.56
N THR A 227 2.81 13.83 -23.58
CA THR A 227 3.96 12.92 -23.62
C THR A 227 4.10 12.22 -22.26
N ASP A 228 4.88 11.14 -22.20
CA ASP A 228 5.12 10.39 -20.96
C ASP A 228 5.75 11.26 -19.89
N ALA A 229 6.73 12.08 -20.26
CA ALA A 229 7.36 13.04 -19.35
C ALA A 229 6.36 14.09 -18.82
N GLN A 230 5.43 14.56 -19.66
CA GLN A 230 4.39 15.50 -19.24
C GLN A 230 3.36 14.85 -18.33
N ALA A 231 3.01 13.58 -18.54
CA ALA A 231 2.11 12.83 -17.68
C ALA A 231 2.74 12.66 -16.27
N GLU A 232 4.01 12.26 -16.20
CA GLU A 232 4.73 12.18 -14.93
C GLU A 232 4.84 13.55 -14.26
N LEU A 233 5.20 14.59 -15.01
CA LEU A 233 5.32 15.95 -14.50
C LEU A 233 4.00 16.44 -13.89
N LEU A 234 2.86 16.20 -14.57
CA LEU A 234 1.53 16.60 -14.12
C LEU A 234 1.16 15.96 -12.77
N VAL A 235 1.43 14.66 -12.61
CA VAL A 235 0.98 13.87 -11.45
C VAL A 235 1.93 14.00 -10.25
N ARG A 236 3.25 14.14 -10.50
CA ARG A 236 4.30 14.09 -9.46
C ARG A 236 4.73 15.44 -8.94
N SER A 237 4.64 16.51 -9.74
CA SER A 237 5.14 17.84 -9.34
C SER A 237 4.42 18.35 -8.09
N ARG A 238 5.18 18.88 -7.14
CA ARG A 238 4.63 19.42 -5.89
C ARG A 238 5.18 20.82 -5.58
N LYS A 239 6.46 20.91 -5.20
CA LYS A 239 7.04 22.09 -4.58
C LYS A 239 7.12 23.35 -5.45
N THR A 240 7.07 23.20 -6.76
CA THR A 240 7.24 24.30 -7.72
C THR A 240 5.93 24.65 -8.44
N ILE A 241 4.82 23.97 -8.11
CA ILE A 241 3.54 24.16 -8.75
C ILE A 241 2.51 24.60 -7.71
N ALA A 242 1.72 25.65 -8.05
CA ALA A 242 0.72 26.26 -7.18
C ALA A 242 1.28 26.57 -5.77
N ASP A 243 0.59 26.22 -4.70
CA ASP A 243 1.05 26.43 -3.32
C ASP A 243 1.96 25.29 -2.80
N GLY A 244 2.19 24.24 -3.61
CA GLY A 244 2.99 23.09 -3.25
C GLY A 244 2.34 22.12 -2.26
N SER A 245 1.08 22.31 -1.92
CA SER A 245 0.32 21.44 -1.00
C SER A 245 0.00 20.07 -1.60
N ASN A 246 -0.36 19.11 -0.74
CA ASN A 246 -0.88 17.83 -1.20
C ASN A 246 -2.28 17.99 -1.82
N ALA A 247 -3.10 18.86 -1.29
CA ALA A 247 -4.45 19.12 -1.81
C ALA A 247 -4.41 19.52 -3.29
N GLU A 248 -3.51 20.45 -3.68
CA GLU A 248 -3.29 20.84 -5.06
C GLU A 248 -2.76 19.69 -5.93
N ARG A 249 -1.86 18.87 -5.40
CA ARG A 249 -1.40 17.66 -6.13
C ARG A 249 -2.55 16.69 -6.36
N MET A 250 -3.44 16.49 -5.40
CA MET A 250 -4.64 15.65 -5.55
C MET A 250 -5.57 16.15 -6.67
N VAL A 251 -5.72 17.46 -6.84
CA VAL A 251 -6.48 18.04 -7.98
C VAL A 251 -5.88 17.61 -9.32
N ARG A 252 -4.55 17.69 -9.45
CA ARG A 252 -3.82 17.30 -10.66
C ARG A 252 -3.92 15.81 -10.94
N GLN A 253 -3.78 14.98 -9.90
CA GLN A 253 -3.96 13.54 -10.00
C GLN A 253 -5.38 13.17 -10.47
N ARG A 254 -6.41 13.83 -9.93
CA ARG A 254 -7.80 13.65 -10.38
C ARG A 254 -7.99 14.04 -11.86
N ALA A 255 -7.41 15.14 -12.30
CA ALA A 255 -7.48 15.56 -13.69
C ALA A 255 -6.89 14.51 -14.63
N PHE A 256 -5.72 13.96 -14.30
CA PHE A 256 -5.09 12.88 -15.06
C PHE A 256 -5.93 11.60 -15.04
N MET A 257 -6.37 11.13 -13.85
CA MET A 257 -7.16 9.92 -13.73
C MET A 257 -8.50 10.00 -14.46
N SER A 258 -9.19 11.14 -14.40
CA SER A 258 -10.43 11.33 -15.16
C SER A 258 -10.18 11.21 -16.66
N ALA A 259 -9.10 11.78 -17.16
CA ALA A 259 -8.73 11.70 -18.58
C ALA A 259 -8.33 10.26 -18.99
N VAL A 260 -7.62 9.52 -18.12
CA VAL A 260 -7.32 8.09 -18.30
C VAL A 260 -8.62 7.28 -18.40
N ILE A 261 -9.57 7.47 -17.49
CA ILE A 261 -10.86 6.77 -17.48
C ILE A 261 -11.63 7.05 -18.77
N GLU A 262 -11.71 8.32 -19.20
CA GLU A 262 -12.40 8.69 -20.44
C GLU A 262 -11.73 8.09 -21.68
N LYS A 263 -10.40 8.05 -21.72
CA LYS A 263 -9.64 7.40 -22.80
C LYS A 263 -9.95 5.90 -22.89
N ILE A 264 -9.93 5.21 -21.74
CA ILE A 264 -10.24 3.76 -21.64
C ILE A 264 -11.69 3.51 -22.08
N ARG A 265 -12.66 4.30 -21.58
CA ARG A 265 -14.07 4.17 -21.97
C ARG A 265 -14.29 4.37 -23.46
N GLY A 266 -13.60 5.35 -24.06
CA GLY A 266 -13.61 5.56 -25.52
C GLY A 266 -13.10 4.32 -26.26
N SER A 267 -11.94 3.79 -25.86
CA SER A 267 -11.34 2.62 -26.48
C SER A 267 -12.21 1.36 -26.36
N VAL A 268 -12.85 1.12 -25.19
CA VAL A 268 -13.78 -0.01 -25.01
C VAL A 268 -15.03 0.12 -25.89
N LYS A 269 -15.54 1.36 -26.09
CA LYS A 269 -16.69 1.59 -27.00
C LYS A 269 -16.35 1.33 -28.46
N GLU A 270 -15.13 1.67 -28.87
CA GLU A 270 -14.64 1.46 -30.24
C GLU A 270 -14.28 0.00 -30.50
N ASN A 271 -13.73 -0.69 -29.51
CA ASN A 271 -13.31 -2.09 -29.60
C ASN A 271 -13.56 -2.83 -28.29
N ALA A 272 -14.54 -3.73 -28.27
CA ALA A 272 -14.87 -4.54 -27.10
C ALA A 272 -13.70 -5.44 -26.62
N ASP A 273 -12.79 -5.86 -27.53
CA ASP A 273 -11.62 -6.66 -27.17
C ASP A 273 -10.57 -5.83 -26.40
N PHE A 274 -10.70 -4.51 -26.36
CA PHE A 274 -9.81 -3.63 -25.61
C PHE A 274 -9.80 -3.94 -24.09
N ALA A 275 -10.86 -4.54 -23.57
CA ALA A 275 -10.88 -4.99 -22.17
C ALA A 275 -9.76 -6.01 -21.84
N GLY A 276 -9.45 -6.91 -22.79
CA GLY A 276 -8.30 -7.81 -22.68
C GLY A 276 -6.96 -7.05 -22.71
N THR A 277 -6.86 -6.07 -23.59
CA THR A 277 -5.68 -5.18 -23.67
C THR A 277 -5.51 -4.36 -22.39
N LEU A 278 -6.59 -3.86 -21.80
CA LEU A 278 -6.54 -3.14 -20.52
C LEU A 278 -5.98 -4.01 -19.41
N PHE A 279 -6.37 -5.29 -19.38
CA PHE A 279 -5.79 -6.22 -18.42
C PHE A 279 -4.26 -6.36 -18.62
N ASP A 280 -3.83 -6.58 -19.86
CA ASP A 280 -2.40 -6.72 -20.18
C ASP A 280 -1.62 -5.43 -19.80
N ILE A 281 -2.23 -4.26 -19.98
CA ILE A 281 -1.68 -2.96 -19.52
C ILE A 281 -1.53 -2.95 -17.99
N LEU A 282 -2.59 -3.31 -17.27
CA LEU A 282 -2.57 -3.29 -15.79
C LEU A 282 -1.57 -4.31 -15.23
N ASP A 283 -1.47 -5.50 -15.82
CA ASP A 283 -0.48 -6.52 -15.44
C ASP A 283 0.95 -6.03 -15.66
N ASP A 284 1.19 -5.29 -16.74
CA ASP A 284 2.50 -4.77 -17.12
C ASP A 284 2.97 -3.58 -16.24
N ILE A 285 2.04 -2.80 -15.66
CA ILE A 285 2.36 -1.62 -14.84
C ILE A 285 2.16 -1.83 -13.34
N SER A 286 1.44 -2.88 -12.90
CA SER A 286 1.19 -3.14 -11.49
C SER A 286 2.35 -3.89 -10.83
N ASP A 287 2.70 -3.50 -9.61
CA ASP A 287 3.65 -4.23 -8.77
C ASP A 287 2.97 -5.34 -7.99
N TYR A 288 1.70 -5.14 -7.68
CA TYR A 288 0.87 -6.12 -6.99
C TYR A 288 -0.61 -5.90 -7.29
N THR A 289 -1.33 -6.99 -7.45
CA THR A 289 -2.80 -7.05 -7.39
C THR A 289 -3.23 -8.39 -6.81
N ASP A 290 -4.33 -8.40 -6.08
CA ASP A 290 -5.02 -9.61 -5.61
C ASP A 290 -6.17 -10.04 -6.54
N LEU A 291 -6.46 -9.23 -7.58
CA LEU A 291 -7.45 -9.57 -8.60
C LEU A 291 -6.94 -10.67 -9.52
N GLN A 292 -7.75 -11.68 -9.75
CA GLN A 292 -7.48 -12.69 -10.77
C GLN A 292 -7.95 -12.20 -12.14
N ARG A 293 -7.25 -12.63 -13.21
CA ARG A 293 -7.50 -12.15 -14.58
C ARG A 293 -8.98 -12.18 -14.99
N GLY A 294 -9.69 -13.27 -14.70
CA GLY A 294 -11.10 -13.42 -15.07
C GLY A 294 -12.05 -12.50 -14.31
N GLU A 295 -11.79 -12.31 -13.03
CA GLU A 295 -12.55 -11.42 -12.16
C GLU A 295 -12.32 -9.97 -12.54
N MET A 296 -11.05 -9.56 -12.72
CA MET A 296 -10.69 -8.20 -13.10
C MET A 296 -11.32 -7.80 -14.45
N ILE A 297 -11.23 -8.64 -15.48
CA ILE A 297 -11.80 -8.31 -16.79
C ILE A 297 -13.30 -8.09 -16.66
N ASN A 298 -14.00 -8.93 -15.91
CA ASN A 298 -15.45 -8.82 -15.74
C ASN A 298 -15.84 -7.58 -14.93
N GLU A 299 -15.26 -7.37 -13.76
CA GLU A 299 -15.59 -6.26 -12.86
C GLU A 299 -15.21 -4.91 -13.46
N VAL A 300 -13.98 -4.77 -13.98
CA VAL A 300 -13.51 -3.51 -14.59
C VAL A 300 -14.29 -3.19 -15.85
N THR A 301 -14.56 -4.19 -16.72
CA THR A 301 -15.36 -3.97 -17.93
C THR A 301 -16.77 -3.53 -17.60
N GLN A 302 -17.40 -4.14 -16.61
CA GLN A 302 -18.72 -3.73 -16.15
C GLN A 302 -18.69 -2.31 -15.56
N ALA A 303 -17.74 -2.04 -14.66
CA ALA A 303 -17.59 -0.72 -14.03
C ALA A 303 -17.41 0.41 -15.06
N LEU A 304 -16.68 0.15 -16.14
CA LEU A 304 -16.50 1.13 -17.24
C LEU A 304 -17.80 1.46 -18.00
N THR A 305 -18.82 0.58 -17.93
CA THR A 305 -20.14 0.83 -18.53
C THR A 305 -21.10 1.56 -17.59
N TYR A 306 -20.75 1.69 -16.31
CA TYR A 306 -21.58 2.32 -15.29
C TYR A 306 -21.42 3.84 -15.30
N ASP A 307 -22.27 4.52 -14.55
CA ASP A 307 -22.15 5.96 -14.31
C ASP A 307 -21.03 6.19 -13.29
N ILE A 308 -19.93 6.78 -13.74
CA ILE A 308 -18.78 7.09 -12.89
C ILE A 308 -18.99 8.47 -12.29
N LEU A 309 -19.27 8.51 -11.00
CA LEU A 309 -19.53 9.77 -10.29
C LEU A 309 -18.22 10.56 -10.07
N PRO A 310 -18.32 11.89 -9.88
CA PRO A 310 -17.16 12.71 -9.56
C PRO A 310 -16.37 12.17 -8.36
N VAL A 311 -15.06 12.38 -8.37
CA VAL A 311 -14.20 11.96 -7.26
C VAL A 311 -14.50 12.80 -6.02
N GLU A 312 -14.81 12.13 -4.93
CA GLU A 312 -15.02 12.72 -3.61
C GLU A 312 -13.73 12.71 -2.79
N THR A 313 -13.66 13.56 -1.78
CA THR A 313 -12.62 13.58 -0.74
C THR A 313 -13.29 13.69 0.62
N LEU A 314 -12.66 13.18 1.67
CA LEU A 314 -13.16 13.38 3.02
C LEU A 314 -12.96 14.82 3.47
N ALA A 315 -13.94 15.37 4.19
CA ALA A 315 -13.75 16.60 4.96
C ALA A 315 -12.80 16.35 6.13
N GLY A 316 -12.08 17.39 6.56
CA GLY A 316 -11.14 17.30 7.67
C GLY A 316 -10.28 18.55 7.80
N GLU A 317 -9.33 18.50 8.71
CA GLU A 317 -8.43 19.62 9.02
C GLU A 317 -6.96 19.23 8.80
N TYR A 318 -6.19 20.19 8.28
CA TYR A 318 -4.74 20.06 8.18
C TYR A 318 -4.05 20.67 9.39
N THR A 319 -3.11 19.94 9.96
CA THR A 319 -2.24 20.41 11.05
C THR A 319 -0.77 20.13 10.71
N ILE A 320 0.13 20.66 11.54
CA ILE A 320 1.55 20.31 11.49
C ILE A 320 1.84 19.42 12.70
N GLY A 321 2.26 18.19 12.43
CA GLY A 321 2.64 17.26 13.47
C GLY A 321 3.87 17.69 14.25
N SER A 322 4.13 17.03 15.36
CA SER A 322 5.28 17.33 16.23
C SER A 322 6.65 17.08 15.55
N ASP A 323 6.65 16.31 14.48
CA ASP A 323 7.81 16.02 13.61
C ASP A 323 7.97 17.02 12.45
N GLY A 324 7.07 18.01 12.35
CA GLY A 324 7.08 19.08 11.34
C GLY A 324 6.45 18.66 10.00
N PHE A 325 5.87 17.47 9.88
CA PHE A 325 5.13 17.05 8.70
C PHE A 325 3.67 17.48 8.74
N VAL A 326 3.07 17.61 7.57
CA VAL A 326 1.64 17.89 7.42
C VAL A 326 0.86 16.63 7.83
N GLU A 327 -0.19 16.83 8.62
CA GLU A 327 -1.16 15.80 9.00
C GLU A 327 -2.55 16.24 8.55
N PHE A 328 -3.31 15.31 7.96
CA PHE A 328 -4.72 15.49 7.66
C PHE A 328 -5.56 14.66 8.63
N HIS A 329 -6.41 15.32 9.40
CA HIS A 329 -7.33 14.69 10.33
C HIS A 329 -8.72 14.68 9.71
N ALA A 330 -9.13 13.51 9.20
CA ALA A 330 -10.45 13.34 8.61
C ALA A 330 -11.54 13.50 9.69
N ASP A 331 -12.62 14.19 9.33
CA ASP A 331 -13.81 14.33 10.16
C ASP A 331 -14.52 12.98 10.27
N GLU A 332 -14.70 12.48 11.51
CA GLU A 332 -15.30 11.17 11.77
C GLU A 332 -16.74 11.08 11.24
N ASP A 333 -17.53 12.16 11.35
CA ASP A 333 -18.91 12.21 10.81
C ASP A 333 -18.90 12.19 9.28
N ALA A 334 -17.95 12.86 8.63
CA ALA A 334 -17.78 12.81 7.17
C ALA A 334 -17.36 11.41 6.69
N VAL A 335 -16.47 10.75 7.41
CA VAL A 335 -16.09 9.35 7.16
C VAL A 335 -17.31 8.45 7.28
N ALA A 336 -18.04 8.52 8.40
CA ALA A 336 -19.22 7.71 8.63
C ALA A 336 -20.30 7.97 7.58
N ALA A 337 -20.54 9.23 7.21
CA ALA A 337 -21.51 9.62 6.19
C ALA A 337 -21.15 9.02 4.82
N TRP A 338 -19.87 9.10 4.41
CA TRP A 338 -19.44 8.52 3.14
C TRP A 338 -19.58 6.99 3.14
N VAL A 339 -19.12 6.33 4.20
CA VAL A 339 -19.18 4.86 4.35
C VAL A 339 -20.63 4.39 4.32
N LEU A 340 -21.52 4.98 5.12
CA LEU A 340 -22.93 4.60 5.18
C LEU A 340 -23.65 4.85 3.86
N ALA A 341 -23.47 6.02 3.25
CA ALA A 341 -24.12 6.36 1.98
C ALA A 341 -23.63 5.51 0.81
N THR A 342 -22.42 4.96 0.90
CA THR A 342 -21.79 4.20 -0.20
C THR A 342 -21.99 2.69 -0.02
N LEU A 343 -21.72 2.17 1.17
CA LEU A 343 -21.58 0.75 1.40
C LEU A 343 -22.78 0.12 2.12
N TYR A 344 -23.70 0.93 2.64
CA TYR A 344 -24.80 0.46 3.47
C TYR A 344 -26.15 0.97 3.01
N GLU A 345 -27.20 0.31 3.48
CA GLU A 345 -28.58 0.78 3.38
C GLU A 345 -29.25 0.75 4.76
N PRO A 346 -30.23 1.64 5.04
CA PRO A 346 -30.97 1.60 6.29
C PRO A 346 -31.67 0.25 6.47
N LYS A 347 -31.50 -0.35 7.64
CA LYS A 347 -32.24 -1.57 8.01
C LYS A 347 -33.61 -1.17 8.51
N ASN A 348 -34.64 -1.50 7.76
CA ASN A 348 -36.06 -1.27 8.11
C ASN A 348 -36.49 -2.17 9.28
#